data_5c11db0d3b967bd2e4060471d82b5d8e
#
_entry.id   5c11db0d3b967bd2e4060471d82b5d8e
#
_cell.length_a   1.000
_cell.length_b   1.000
_cell.length_c   1.000
_cell.angle_alpha   90.00
_cell.angle_beta   90.00
_cell.angle_gamma   90.00
#
_symmetry.space_group_name_H-M   'P 1'
#
loop_
_entity.id
_entity.type
_entity.pdbx_description
1 polymer ?
#
loop_
_entity_poly.entity_id
_entity_poly.type
_entity_poly.pdbx_seq_one_letter_code
_entity_poly.pdbx_strand_id
1 'polypeptide(L)'
;MQDILKLFPSVDGNEEKQQLLLESMQKIIKNLDQLKNEERATLGKCEEKSEGYYNDLIHQSHIPLAGITMSEVIEELNQFMNGHPYPNKYYLSNAVPLPSIPSLLGVITMALLNGNGVWDVYGPGAAEAEVKVVSMLSKLIGYNPQNSGGYTTWGGQGCVFSSLRLAISKQFPLAKEHGAPQNVYCFASENAHYSLLKSAEATGIGSNHLIKVKTDPYTNSMDIEDLEAKMIQVIKNGGIPLYILATMGSTDTFTIDDIKKIKESAEAIQTKYKLKPISLHADSAMGGFYSFFNNYSFEENPLSFESNVKNALQYVQDK
;
A
#
# COMPACT_ATOMS: atom_id res chain seq x y z
N MET A 1 16.92 0.32 38.36
CA MET A 1 16.41 1.49 37.60
C MET A 1 17.50 2.16 36.77
N GLN A 2 18.72 2.35 37.25
CA GLN A 2 19.83 2.92 36.44
C GLN A 2 20.20 2.09 35.20
N ASP A 3 20.12 0.76 35.26
CA ASP A 3 20.47 -0.11 34.13
C ASP A 3 19.45 -0.05 32.98
N ILE A 4 18.17 0.19 33.27
CA ILE A 4 17.14 0.34 32.24
C ILE A 4 17.37 1.60 31.38
N LEU A 5 17.85 2.69 32.00
CA LEU A 5 18.11 3.94 31.28
C LEU A 5 19.23 3.80 30.25
N LYS A 6 20.12 2.82 30.39
CA LYS A 6 21.17 2.52 29.40
C LYS A 6 20.61 2.02 28.07
N LEU A 7 19.36 1.53 28.06
CA LEU A 7 18.69 1.05 26.84
C LEU A 7 18.05 2.16 25.99
N PHE A 8 18.07 3.41 26.47
CA PHE A 8 17.47 4.55 25.75
C PHE A 8 18.54 5.47 25.18
N PRO A 9 18.77 5.48 23.86
CA PRO A 9 19.90 6.17 23.23
C PRO A 9 19.81 7.70 23.21
N SER A 10 18.64 8.26 23.46
CA SER A 10 18.38 9.67 23.11
C SER A 10 18.37 10.66 24.26
N VAL A 11 18.37 10.21 25.53
CA VAL A 11 18.03 11.13 26.64
C VAL A 11 19.14 12.11 26.98
N ASP A 12 20.42 11.70 26.96
CA ASP A 12 21.52 12.53 27.48
C ASP A 12 22.76 12.63 26.58
N GLY A 13 22.64 12.28 25.29
CA GLY A 13 23.80 12.31 24.36
C GLY A 13 24.96 11.40 24.76
N ASN A 14 24.67 10.28 25.41
CA ASN A 14 25.68 9.39 25.97
C ASN A 14 26.25 8.46 24.91
N GLU A 15 27.55 8.55 24.66
CA GLU A 15 28.28 7.75 23.66
C GLU A 15 28.14 6.23 23.87
N GLU A 16 28.12 5.77 25.12
CA GLU A 16 27.94 4.34 25.43
C GLU A 16 26.63 3.76 24.87
N LYS A 17 25.54 4.51 24.96
CA LYS A 17 24.22 4.10 24.47
C LYS A 17 24.18 4.08 22.94
N GLN A 18 24.80 5.06 22.31
CA GLN A 18 24.95 5.11 20.85
C GLN A 18 25.80 3.94 20.35
N GLN A 19 26.89 3.65 21.04
CA GLN A 19 27.75 2.52 20.71
C GLN A 19 27.03 1.19 20.82
N LEU A 20 26.26 0.97 21.89
CA LEU A 20 25.43 -0.23 22.07
C LEU A 20 24.43 -0.42 20.91
N LEU A 21 23.76 0.67 20.49
CA LEU A 21 22.84 0.62 19.35
C LEU A 21 23.57 0.25 18.05
N LEU A 22 24.69 0.90 17.76
CA LEU A 22 25.49 0.66 16.54
C LEU A 22 26.00 -0.78 16.48
N GLU A 23 26.55 -1.29 17.58
CA GLU A 23 27.06 -2.67 17.67
C GLU A 23 25.92 -3.69 17.51
N SER A 24 24.76 -3.42 18.10
CA SER A 24 23.58 -4.27 17.95
C SER A 24 23.09 -4.31 16.52
N MET A 25 23.01 -3.16 15.85
CA MET A 25 22.64 -3.06 14.45
C MET A 25 23.65 -3.78 13.55
N GLN A 26 24.95 -3.64 13.80
CA GLN A 26 25.97 -4.36 13.04
C GLN A 26 25.82 -5.88 13.18
N LYS A 27 25.51 -6.39 14.37
CA LYS A 27 25.27 -7.82 14.58
C LYS A 27 24.05 -8.28 13.78
N ILE A 28 22.93 -7.55 13.84
CA ILE A 28 21.71 -7.88 13.08
C ILE A 28 21.99 -7.91 11.58
N ILE A 29 22.67 -6.91 11.04
CA ILE A 29 23.02 -6.83 9.60
C ILE A 29 23.93 -8.01 9.21
N LYS A 30 24.95 -8.31 10.02
CA LYS A 30 25.85 -9.43 9.78
C LYS A 30 25.12 -10.77 9.79
N ASN A 31 24.18 -10.96 10.73
CA ASN A 31 23.38 -12.17 10.81
C ASN A 31 22.44 -12.30 9.62
N LEU A 32 21.79 -11.21 9.21
CA LEU A 32 21.00 -11.17 7.98
C LEU A 32 21.82 -11.62 6.76
N ASP A 33 23.04 -11.12 6.62
CA ASP A 33 23.93 -11.51 5.51
C ASP A 33 24.29 -13.00 5.53
N GLN A 34 24.48 -13.58 6.70
CA GLN A 34 24.76 -15.01 6.87
C GLN A 34 23.55 -15.90 6.53
N LEU A 35 22.32 -15.39 6.69
CA LEU A 35 21.10 -16.11 6.38
C LEU A 35 20.72 -16.06 4.88
N LYS A 36 21.32 -15.14 4.12
CA LYS A 36 21.09 -15.03 2.67
C LYS A 36 21.56 -16.30 1.95
N ASN A 37 20.81 -16.73 0.97
CA ASN A 37 21.11 -17.90 0.16
C ASN A 37 20.87 -17.59 -1.33
N GLU A 38 21.85 -17.86 -2.17
CA GLU A 38 21.76 -17.63 -3.61
C GLU A 38 20.83 -18.60 -4.34
N GLU A 39 20.50 -19.74 -3.73
CA GLU A 39 19.70 -20.80 -4.32
C GLU A 39 18.22 -20.76 -3.92
N ARG A 40 17.85 -19.94 -2.91
CA ARG A 40 16.48 -19.87 -2.36
C ARG A 40 16.05 -18.44 -2.14
N ALA A 41 14.76 -18.18 -2.35
CA ALA A 41 14.13 -16.89 -2.07
C ALA A 41 13.67 -16.75 -0.59
N THR A 42 14.36 -17.41 0.33
CA THR A 42 14.07 -17.34 1.78
C THR A 42 15.37 -17.23 2.56
N LEU A 43 15.32 -16.52 3.68
CA LEU A 43 16.44 -16.42 4.61
C LEU A 43 16.57 -17.70 5.45
N GLY A 44 17.80 -18.15 5.70
CA GLY A 44 18.09 -19.26 6.60
C GLY A 44 17.30 -20.54 6.29
N LYS A 45 16.84 -21.21 7.34
CA LYS A 45 16.02 -22.42 7.21
C LYS A 45 14.54 -22.10 7.25
N CYS A 46 13.79 -22.65 6.30
CA CYS A 46 12.34 -22.63 6.33
C CYS A 46 11.86 -23.97 6.91
N GLU A 47 11.36 -23.97 8.13
CA GLU A 47 10.81 -25.16 8.77
C GLU A 47 9.31 -25.21 8.56
N GLU A 48 8.80 -26.40 8.21
CA GLU A 48 7.35 -26.62 8.15
C GLU A 48 6.77 -26.58 9.58
N LYS A 49 5.73 -25.80 9.75
CA LYS A 49 5.04 -25.69 11.03
C LYS A 49 3.99 -26.80 11.14
N SER A 50 3.98 -27.51 12.26
CA SER A 50 2.94 -28.48 12.57
C SER A 50 1.55 -27.85 12.66
N GLU A 51 0.51 -28.63 12.51
CA GLU A 51 -0.89 -28.17 12.65
C GLU A 51 -1.16 -27.52 14.02
N GLY A 52 -0.48 -27.99 15.09
CA GLY A 52 -0.60 -27.44 16.44
C GLY A 52 0.35 -26.29 16.78
N TYR A 53 1.28 -25.95 15.92
CA TYR A 53 2.38 -25.01 16.20
C TYR A 53 1.93 -23.69 16.86
N TYR A 54 0.93 -23.03 16.30
CA TYR A 54 0.47 -21.75 16.85
C TYR A 54 -0.28 -21.89 18.19
N ASN A 55 -0.98 -22.98 18.40
CA ASN A 55 -1.61 -23.26 19.69
C ASN A 55 -0.57 -23.50 20.78
N ASP A 56 0.47 -24.28 20.47
CA ASP A 56 1.58 -24.51 21.40
C ASP A 56 2.30 -23.19 21.71
N LEU A 57 2.53 -22.36 20.69
CA LEU A 57 3.13 -21.02 20.87
C LEU A 57 2.29 -20.15 21.80
N ILE A 58 0.96 -20.11 21.62
CA ILE A 58 0.05 -19.35 22.49
C ILE A 58 0.14 -19.84 23.93
N HIS A 59 0.13 -21.16 24.15
CA HIS A 59 0.19 -21.73 25.49
C HIS A 59 1.53 -21.52 26.20
N GLN A 60 2.63 -21.49 25.44
CA GLN A 60 3.97 -21.27 25.94
C GLN A 60 4.33 -19.80 26.16
N SER A 61 3.62 -18.89 25.47
CA SER A 61 3.91 -17.46 25.54
C SER A 61 3.45 -16.85 26.86
N HIS A 62 4.38 -16.26 27.58
CA HIS A 62 4.09 -15.53 28.84
C HIS A 62 5.08 -14.36 28.97
N ILE A 63 4.69 -13.34 29.71
CA ILE A 63 5.59 -12.23 30.05
C ILE A 63 6.58 -12.76 31.12
N PRO A 64 7.90 -12.79 30.82
CA PRO A 64 8.87 -13.28 31.78
C PRO A 64 8.95 -12.37 33.01
N LEU A 65 9.14 -12.96 34.18
CA LEU A 65 9.31 -12.22 35.44
C LEU A 65 10.64 -11.47 35.51
N ALA A 66 11.66 -11.98 34.84
CA ALA A 66 12.96 -11.33 34.70
C ALA A 66 13.14 -10.84 33.25
N GLY A 67 13.87 -9.73 33.09
CA GLY A 67 14.28 -9.28 31.76
C GLY A 67 15.29 -10.24 31.13
N ILE A 68 15.49 -10.11 29.81
CA ILE A 68 16.52 -10.82 29.05
C ILE A 68 17.67 -9.87 28.69
N THR A 69 18.82 -10.41 28.39
CA THR A 69 20.01 -9.64 27.99
C THR A 69 19.87 -9.11 26.56
N MET A 70 20.61 -8.08 26.20
CA MET A 70 20.66 -7.58 24.82
C MET A 70 21.14 -8.66 23.82
N SER A 71 21.99 -9.59 24.26
CA SER A 71 22.42 -10.71 23.42
C SER A 71 21.29 -11.66 23.11
N GLU A 72 20.45 -11.98 24.11
CA GLU A 72 19.26 -12.81 23.93
C GLU A 72 18.22 -12.11 23.04
N VAL A 73 18.02 -10.80 23.19
CA VAL A 73 17.16 -10.01 22.27
C VAL A 73 17.63 -10.12 20.83
N ILE A 74 18.94 -9.98 20.59
CA ILE A 74 19.49 -10.10 19.24
C ILE A 74 19.32 -11.51 18.68
N GLU A 75 19.49 -12.53 19.51
CA GLU A 75 19.29 -13.93 19.11
C GLU A 75 17.83 -14.21 18.73
N GLU A 76 16.88 -13.74 19.51
CA GLU A 76 15.47 -13.85 19.15
C GLU A 76 15.13 -13.12 17.84
N LEU A 77 15.63 -11.90 17.65
CA LEU A 77 15.46 -11.17 16.38
C LEU A 77 16.04 -11.95 15.20
N ASN A 78 17.15 -12.64 15.38
CA ASN A 78 17.76 -13.50 14.35
C ASN A 78 16.85 -14.70 14.02
N GLN A 79 16.21 -15.30 15.02
CA GLN A 79 15.26 -16.40 14.78
C GLN A 79 14.06 -15.95 13.94
N PHE A 80 13.54 -14.74 14.16
CA PHE A 80 12.45 -14.19 13.34
C PHE A 80 12.81 -13.98 11.86
N MET A 81 14.09 -13.87 11.53
CA MET A 81 14.54 -13.76 10.14
C MET A 81 14.49 -15.10 9.39
N ASN A 82 14.56 -16.24 10.08
CA ASN A 82 14.53 -17.55 9.44
C ASN A 82 13.20 -17.80 8.72
N GLY A 83 13.28 -18.34 7.50
CA GLY A 83 12.12 -18.62 6.67
C GLY A 83 11.46 -17.37 6.06
N HIS A 84 11.97 -16.16 6.35
CA HIS A 84 11.40 -14.95 5.78
C HIS A 84 11.69 -14.88 4.27
N PRO A 85 10.68 -14.58 3.42
CA PRO A 85 10.91 -14.35 2.00
C PRO A 85 11.90 -13.21 1.79
N TYR A 86 12.91 -13.43 0.95
CA TYR A 86 13.94 -12.44 0.68
C TYR A 86 14.13 -12.27 -0.83
N PRO A 87 13.93 -11.08 -1.39
CA PRO A 87 14.02 -10.83 -2.82
C PRO A 87 15.44 -11.12 -3.36
N ASN A 88 15.51 -12.05 -4.30
CA ASN A 88 16.68 -12.38 -5.10
C ASN A 88 16.23 -12.83 -6.49
N LYS A 89 17.12 -13.35 -7.33
CA LYS A 89 16.81 -13.82 -8.70
C LYS A 89 15.75 -14.93 -8.79
N TYR A 90 15.44 -15.62 -7.70
CA TYR A 90 14.39 -16.66 -7.62
C TYR A 90 13.09 -16.17 -6.99
N TYR A 91 13.06 -14.92 -6.52
CA TYR A 91 11.88 -14.35 -5.88
C TYR A 91 10.93 -13.79 -6.94
N LEU A 92 9.84 -14.50 -7.18
CA LEU A 92 8.82 -14.12 -8.16
C LEU A 92 7.60 -13.45 -7.53
N SER A 93 7.60 -13.25 -6.22
CA SER A 93 6.51 -12.54 -5.55
C SER A 93 6.58 -11.04 -5.83
N ASN A 94 5.43 -10.42 -5.86
CA ASN A 94 5.22 -9.05 -6.31
C ASN A 94 5.06 -8.03 -5.19
N ALA A 95 4.91 -8.46 -3.93
CA ALA A 95 4.26 -7.60 -2.95
C ALA A 95 5.23 -6.77 -2.10
N VAL A 96 6.50 -7.14 -1.98
CA VAL A 96 7.42 -6.52 -1.01
C VAL A 96 8.77 -6.21 -1.64
N PRO A 97 9.01 -4.96 -2.05
CA PRO A 97 10.32 -4.57 -2.56
C PRO A 97 11.36 -4.50 -1.43
N LEU A 98 12.64 -4.70 -1.78
CA LEU A 98 13.74 -4.43 -0.86
C LEU A 98 13.80 -2.94 -0.50
N PRO A 99 14.01 -2.61 0.78
CA PRO A 99 14.22 -1.22 1.18
C PRO A 99 15.57 -0.72 0.65
N SER A 100 15.61 0.50 0.15
CA SER A 100 16.86 1.17 -0.20
C SER A 100 17.58 1.69 1.07
N ILE A 101 18.90 1.88 1.00
CA ILE A 101 19.65 2.47 2.12
C ILE A 101 19.06 3.82 2.55
N PRO A 102 18.72 4.77 1.65
CA PRO A 102 18.08 6.02 2.07
C PRO A 102 16.75 5.81 2.79
N SER A 103 15.93 4.85 2.36
CA SER A 103 14.65 4.57 3.05
C SER A 103 14.86 3.99 4.45
N LEU A 104 15.86 3.10 4.62
CA LEU A 104 16.23 2.60 5.94
C LEU A 104 16.71 3.72 6.88
N LEU A 105 17.52 4.64 6.39
CA LEU A 105 17.94 5.80 7.17
C LEU A 105 16.74 6.67 7.59
N GLY A 106 15.75 6.84 6.72
CA GLY A 106 14.50 7.52 7.04
C GLY A 106 13.73 6.82 8.17
N VAL A 107 13.58 5.49 8.10
CA VAL A 107 12.91 4.70 9.14
C VAL A 107 13.65 4.79 10.48
N ILE A 108 14.98 4.67 10.47
CA ILE A 108 15.82 4.80 11.68
C ILE A 108 15.65 6.20 12.29
N THR A 109 15.70 7.26 11.47
CA THR A 109 15.50 8.63 11.94
C THR A 109 14.14 8.80 12.59
N MET A 110 13.08 8.29 11.98
CA MET A 110 11.72 8.35 12.56
C MET A 110 11.63 7.57 13.86
N ALA A 111 12.26 6.40 13.96
CA ALA A 111 12.28 5.60 15.18
C ALA A 111 13.03 6.29 16.32
N LEU A 112 14.15 6.96 16.03
CA LEU A 112 14.92 7.72 17.01
C LEU A 112 14.19 8.96 17.51
N LEU A 113 13.49 9.68 16.64
CA LEU A 113 12.73 10.88 16.99
C LEU A 113 11.40 10.54 17.65
N ASN A 114 10.78 9.42 17.26
CA ASN A 114 9.44 9.00 17.69
C ASN A 114 8.40 10.14 17.70
N GLY A 115 8.44 10.99 16.66
CA GLY A 115 7.59 12.16 16.54
C GLY A 115 6.13 11.80 16.30
N ASN A 116 5.21 12.59 16.83
CA ASN A 116 3.78 12.44 16.57
C ASN A 116 3.39 13.26 15.33
N GLY A 117 2.98 12.57 14.26
CA GLY A 117 2.59 13.18 12.98
C GLY A 117 1.18 13.78 12.94
N VAL A 118 0.41 13.77 14.05
CA VAL A 118 -0.95 14.33 14.10
C VAL A 118 -0.95 15.85 13.97
N TRP A 119 0.08 16.51 14.52
CA TRP A 119 0.26 17.96 14.49
C TRP A 119 1.69 18.31 14.07
N ASP A 120 1.85 19.33 13.27
CA ASP A 120 3.15 19.83 12.83
C ASP A 120 4.04 20.28 14.01
N VAL A 121 3.45 20.74 15.10
CA VAL A 121 4.16 21.13 16.32
C VAL A 121 4.88 19.93 16.99
N TYR A 122 4.30 18.73 16.89
CA TYR A 122 4.87 17.52 17.50
C TYR A 122 5.74 16.70 16.56
N GLY A 123 5.66 16.98 15.26
CA GLY A 123 6.42 16.29 14.23
C GLY A 123 6.65 17.15 12.99
N PRO A 124 7.30 18.33 13.10
CA PRO A 124 7.42 19.28 11.99
C PRO A 124 8.09 18.66 10.76
N GLY A 125 9.17 17.91 10.96
CA GLY A 125 9.86 17.22 9.86
C GLY A 125 9.01 16.18 9.14
N ALA A 126 8.15 15.47 9.87
CA ALA A 126 7.23 14.48 9.30
C ALA A 126 6.14 15.18 8.47
N ALA A 127 5.55 16.25 8.98
CA ALA A 127 4.52 17.03 8.29
C ALA A 127 5.06 17.66 6.99
N GLU A 128 6.25 18.27 7.06
CA GLU A 128 6.90 18.82 5.86
C GLU A 128 7.24 17.74 4.82
N ALA A 129 7.76 16.60 5.25
CA ALA A 129 8.09 15.49 4.36
C ALA A 129 6.84 14.97 3.65
N GLU A 130 5.71 14.81 4.37
CA GLU A 130 4.44 14.36 3.79
C GLU A 130 3.95 15.34 2.73
N VAL A 131 3.89 16.63 3.02
CA VAL A 131 3.48 17.67 2.06
C VAL A 131 4.38 17.69 0.82
N LYS A 132 5.69 17.59 1.00
CA LYS A 132 6.66 17.56 -0.11
C LYS A 132 6.46 16.34 -0.98
N VAL A 133 6.34 15.14 -0.39
CA VAL A 133 6.14 13.87 -1.13
C VAL A 133 4.82 13.90 -1.89
N VAL A 134 3.73 14.30 -1.25
CA VAL A 134 2.42 14.41 -1.90
C VAL A 134 2.45 15.40 -3.06
N SER A 135 3.10 16.56 -2.89
CA SER A 135 3.25 17.54 -3.97
C SER A 135 4.07 17.01 -5.14
N MET A 136 5.18 16.31 -4.88
CA MET A 136 6.00 15.68 -5.91
C MET A 136 5.23 14.61 -6.68
N LEU A 137 4.54 13.71 -5.98
CA LEU A 137 3.72 12.66 -6.60
C LEU A 137 2.56 13.26 -7.40
N SER A 138 1.88 14.28 -6.89
CA SER A 138 0.82 14.99 -7.61
C SER A 138 1.31 15.52 -8.97
N LYS A 139 2.48 16.16 -8.98
CA LYS A 139 3.09 16.65 -10.23
C LYS A 139 3.45 15.50 -11.16
N LEU A 140 4.00 14.41 -10.63
CA LEU A 140 4.43 13.25 -11.40
C LEU A 140 3.26 12.61 -12.16
N ILE A 141 2.09 12.49 -11.51
CA ILE A 141 0.87 11.92 -12.11
C ILE A 141 0.02 12.95 -12.88
N GLY A 142 0.48 14.19 -13.00
CA GLY A 142 -0.19 15.23 -13.79
C GLY A 142 -1.28 16.02 -13.04
N TYR A 143 -1.40 15.88 -11.71
CA TYR A 143 -2.32 16.69 -10.91
C TYR A 143 -1.73 18.08 -10.63
N ASN A 144 -2.61 19.07 -10.54
CA ASN A 144 -2.20 20.39 -10.06
C ASN A 144 -2.02 20.34 -8.53
N PRO A 145 -0.79 20.48 -7.99
CA PRO A 145 -0.54 20.38 -6.56
C PRO A 145 -1.22 21.47 -5.72
N GLN A 146 -1.66 22.57 -6.33
CA GLN A 146 -2.43 23.61 -5.64
C GLN A 146 -3.89 23.17 -5.36
N ASN A 147 -4.41 22.24 -6.16
CA ASN A 147 -5.79 21.77 -6.08
C ASN A 147 -5.88 20.29 -5.69
N SER A 148 -4.77 19.67 -5.35
CA SER A 148 -4.68 18.28 -4.91
C SER A 148 -4.09 18.20 -3.52
N GLY A 149 -4.46 17.15 -2.80
CA GLY A 149 -3.94 16.86 -1.48
C GLY A 149 -3.78 15.36 -1.29
N GLY A 150 -3.09 14.98 -0.26
CA GLY A 150 -2.90 13.57 0.11
C GLY A 150 -2.23 13.45 1.46
N TYR A 151 -2.12 12.23 1.92
CA TYR A 151 -1.42 11.88 3.15
C TYR A 151 -0.98 10.42 3.11
N THR A 152 -0.02 10.08 3.94
CA THR A 152 0.48 8.72 4.06
C THR A 152 -0.50 7.86 4.88
N THR A 153 -0.64 6.59 4.50
CA THR A 153 -1.53 5.64 5.16
C THR A 153 -0.77 4.38 5.58
N TRP A 154 -1.46 3.47 6.25
CA TRP A 154 -0.93 2.16 6.66
C TRP A 154 -0.86 1.13 5.52
N GLY A 155 -0.72 1.58 4.28
CA GLY A 155 -0.64 0.77 3.07
C GLY A 155 -1.84 0.96 2.15
N GLY A 156 -1.91 0.21 1.03
CA GLY A 156 -2.97 0.31 0.03
C GLY A 156 -4.38 0.17 0.59
N GLN A 157 -4.58 -0.69 1.59
CA GLN A 157 -5.86 -0.82 2.30
C GLN A 157 -6.30 0.52 2.91
N GLY A 158 -5.38 1.25 3.53
CA GLY A 158 -5.65 2.58 4.10
C GLY A 158 -5.99 3.62 3.03
N CYS A 159 -5.34 3.54 1.86
CA CYS A 159 -5.63 4.41 0.72
C CYS A 159 -7.05 4.20 0.19
N VAL A 160 -7.44 2.94 -0.06
CA VAL A 160 -8.78 2.59 -0.55
C VAL A 160 -9.85 2.99 0.47
N PHE A 161 -9.64 2.69 1.76
CA PHE A 161 -10.56 3.10 2.82
C PHE A 161 -10.74 4.63 2.87
N SER A 162 -9.64 5.37 2.81
CA SER A 162 -9.65 6.83 2.88
C SER A 162 -10.33 7.47 1.67
N SER A 163 -10.05 6.97 0.47
CA SER A 163 -10.66 7.46 -0.76
C SER A 163 -12.17 7.17 -0.81
N LEU A 164 -12.61 5.99 -0.34
CA LEU A 164 -14.03 5.66 -0.24
C LEU A 164 -14.74 6.54 0.79
N ARG A 165 -14.12 6.77 1.96
CA ARG A 165 -14.60 7.71 2.98
C ARG A 165 -14.75 9.12 2.41
N LEU A 166 -13.77 9.57 1.62
CA LEU A 166 -13.80 10.86 0.94
C LEU A 166 -14.96 10.94 -0.05
N ALA A 167 -15.17 9.89 -0.86
CA ALA A 167 -16.28 9.79 -1.81
C ALA A 167 -17.65 9.92 -1.11
N ILE A 168 -17.83 9.19 0.00
CA ILE A 168 -19.04 9.27 0.81
C ILE A 168 -19.24 10.70 1.34
N SER A 169 -18.23 11.27 1.96
CA SER A 169 -18.32 12.61 2.57
C SER A 169 -18.59 13.71 1.55
N LYS A 170 -17.99 13.59 0.34
CA LYS A 170 -18.19 14.55 -0.75
C LYS A 170 -19.61 14.48 -1.33
N GLN A 171 -20.14 13.29 -1.51
CA GLN A 171 -21.48 13.12 -2.11
C GLN A 171 -22.60 13.26 -1.09
N PHE A 172 -22.34 12.85 0.16
CA PHE A 172 -23.29 12.85 1.27
C PHE A 172 -22.66 13.52 2.51
N PRO A 173 -22.60 14.86 2.57
CA PRO A 173 -21.93 15.59 3.66
C PRO A 173 -22.46 15.25 5.06
N LEU A 174 -23.73 14.88 5.18
CA LEU A 174 -24.36 14.49 6.44
C LEU A 174 -24.10 13.02 6.84
N ALA A 175 -23.41 12.25 6.00
CA ALA A 175 -23.09 10.86 6.32
C ALA A 175 -22.21 10.71 7.57
N LYS A 176 -21.44 11.74 7.93
CA LYS A 176 -20.65 11.77 9.18
C LYS A 176 -21.55 11.77 10.45
N GLU A 177 -22.80 12.23 10.34
CA GLU A 177 -23.76 12.32 11.44
C GLU A 177 -24.80 11.19 11.39
N HIS A 178 -25.23 10.81 10.19
CA HIS A 178 -26.36 9.89 9.99
C HIS A 178 -25.95 8.53 9.38
N GLY A 179 -24.66 8.32 9.09
CA GLY A 179 -24.17 7.12 8.39
C GLY A 179 -24.32 7.22 6.87
N ALA A 180 -23.74 6.26 6.16
CA ALA A 180 -23.83 6.19 4.70
C ALA A 180 -25.25 5.78 4.28
N PRO A 181 -25.81 6.33 3.15
CA PRO A 181 -27.08 5.86 2.62
C PRO A 181 -27.02 4.37 2.25
N GLN A 182 -28.12 3.65 2.46
CA GLN A 182 -28.19 2.21 2.23
C GLN A 182 -28.22 1.77 0.76
N ASN A 183 -28.43 2.70 -0.17
CA ASN A 183 -28.56 2.42 -1.60
C ASN A 183 -27.36 2.88 -2.43
N VAL A 184 -26.17 3.03 -1.83
CA VAL A 184 -24.94 3.38 -2.54
C VAL A 184 -24.16 2.13 -2.92
N TYR A 185 -23.53 2.17 -4.10
CA TYR A 185 -22.83 1.03 -4.68
C TYR A 185 -21.40 1.40 -5.15
N CYS A 186 -20.49 0.45 -4.96
CA CYS A 186 -19.11 0.52 -5.43
C CYS A 186 -18.90 -0.51 -6.54
N PHE A 187 -17.96 -0.25 -7.45
CA PHE A 187 -17.63 -1.12 -8.57
C PHE A 187 -16.13 -1.37 -8.61
N ALA A 188 -15.72 -2.59 -8.89
CA ALA A 188 -14.34 -2.96 -9.13
C ALA A 188 -14.30 -4.22 -10.01
N SER A 189 -13.20 -4.43 -10.73
CA SER A 189 -13.00 -5.69 -11.44
C SER A 189 -12.95 -6.88 -10.47
N GLU A 190 -13.27 -8.06 -10.95
CA GLU A 190 -13.17 -9.29 -10.14
C GLU A 190 -11.74 -9.61 -9.71
N ASN A 191 -10.73 -9.08 -10.42
CA ASN A 191 -9.30 -9.18 -10.10
C ASN A 191 -8.81 -8.05 -9.17
N ALA A 192 -9.67 -7.11 -8.76
CA ALA A 192 -9.30 -6.06 -7.82
C ALA A 192 -8.96 -6.63 -6.45
N HIS A 193 -8.01 -6.00 -5.78
CA HIS A 193 -7.62 -6.40 -4.43
C HIS A 193 -8.81 -6.32 -3.45
N TYR A 194 -8.89 -7.23 -2.50
CA TYR A 194 -9.98 -7.31 -1.50
C TYR A 194 -10.09 -6.08 -0.58
N SER A 195 -9.18 -5.14 -0.67
CA SER A 195 -9.19 -3.87 0.09
C SER A 195 -10.48 -3.08 -0.05
N LEU A 196 -11.11 -3.09 -1.25
CA LEU A 196 -12.38 -2.40 -1.44
C LEU A 196 -13.53 -3.13 -0.72
N LEU A 197 -13.54 -4.46 -0.71
CA LEU A 197 -14.52 -5.24 0.04
C LEU A 197 -14.48 -4.87 1.54
N LYS A 198 -13.29 -4.93 2.13
CA LYS A 198 -13.09 -4.56 3.54
C LYS A 198 -13.42 -3.10 3.83
N SER A 199 -13.15 -2.20 2.88
CA SER A 199 -13.48 -0.79 3.00
C SER A 199 -15.00 -0.55 2.93
N ALA A 200 -15.71 -1.28 2.06
CA ALA A 200 -17.17 -1.22 1.99
C ALA A 200 -17.83 -1.71 3.29
N GLU A 201 -17.30 -2.78 3.87
CA GLU A 201 -17.74 -3.29 5.19
C GLU A 201 -17.47 -2.27 6.30
N ALA A 202 -16.25 -1.74 6.38
CA ALA A 202 -15.83 -0.81 7.43
C ALA A 202 -16.52 0.57 7.35
N THR A 203 -16.98 0.98 6.16
CA THR A 203 -17.71 2.25 5.97
C THR A 203 -19.23 2.12 6.14
N GLY A 204 -19.73 0.91 6.36
CA GLY A 204 -21.17 0.65 6.50
C GLY A 204 -21.95 0.59 5.18
N ILE A 205 -21.28 0.60 4.04
CA ILE A 205 -21.90 0.34 2.73
C ILE A 205 -22.34 -1.12 2.65
N GLY A 206 -21.48 -2.03 3.12
CA GLY A 206 -21.71 -3.47 3.11
C GLY A 206 -21.20 -4.17 1.84
N SER A 207 -20.82 -5.43 1.99
CA SER A 207 -20.22 -6.25 0.92
C SER A 207 -21.19 -6.50 -0.25
N ASN A 208 -22.49 -6.59 -0.01
CA ASN A 208 -23.49 -6.78 -1.06
C ASN A 208 -23.62 -5.60 -2.02
N HIS A 209 -23.09 -4.43 -1.64
CA HIS A 209 -23.09 -3.23 -2.47
C HIS A 209 -21.77 -3.02 -3.22
N LEU A 210 -20.85 -3.96 -3.11
CA LEU A 210 -19.69 -4.05 -3.99
C LEU A 210 -20.04 -4.91 -5.20
N ILE A 211 -20.17 -4.25 -6.35
CA ILE A 211 -20.48 -4.92 -7.62
C ILE A 211 -19.17 -5.29 -8.30
N LYS A 212 -18.95 -6.59 -8.47
CA LYS A 212 -17.81 -7.10 -9.23
C LYS A 212 -18.10 -7.01 -10.71
N VAL A 213 -17.17 -6.41 -11.45
CA VAL A 213 -17.20 -6.27 -12.90
C VAL A 213 -16.34 -7.36 -13.51
N LYS A 214 -16.82 -8.00 -14.56
CA LYS A 214 -16.05 -9.01 -15.31
C LYS A 214 -14.77 -8.42 -15.87
N THR A 215 -13.84 -9.28 -16.15
CA THR A 215 -12.60 -8.93 -16.84
C THR A 215 -12.59 -9.44 -18.27
N ASP A 216 -11.91 -8.73 -19.14
CA ASP A 216 -11.62 -9.20 -20.47
C ASP A 216 -10.74 -10.46 -20.42
N PRO A 217 -11.12 -11.55 -21.11
CA PRO A 217 -10.44 -12.84 -20.98
C PRO A 217 -8.99 -12.85 -21.52
N TYR A 218 -8.60 -11.88 -22.33
CA TYR A 218 -7.27 -11.78 -22.94
C TYR A 218 -6.33 -10.86 -22.15
N THR A 219 -6.86 -9.75 -21.66
CA THR A 219 -6.06 -8.72 -20.96
C THR A 219 -6.24 -8.76 -19.46
N ASN A 220 -7.25 -9.46 -18.96
CA ASN A 220 -7.68 -9.44 -17.55
C ASN A 220 -8.06 -8.05 -17.01
N SER A 221 -8.13 -7.02 -17.85
CA SER A 221 -8.57 -5.69 -17.46
C SER A 221 -10.10 -5.62 -17.31
N MET A 222 -10.60 -4.62 -16.59
CA MET A 222 -12.03 -4.40 -16.40
C MET A 222 -12.77 -4.31 -17.74
N ASP A 223 -13.83 -5.10 -17.89
CA ASP A 223 -14.73 -5.04 -19.04
C ASP A 223 -15.64 -3.81 -18.92
N ILE A 224 -15.47 -2.86 -19.84
CA ILE A 224 -16.20 -1.59 -19.82
C ILE A 224 -17.70 -1.77 -20.11
N GLU A 225 -18.06 -2.70 -21.00
CA GLU A 225 -19.46 -2.96 -21.33
C GLU A 225 -20.21 -3.57 -20.13
N ASP A 226 -19.55 -4.50 -19.42
CA ASP A 226 -20.12 -5.08 -18.19
C ASP A 226 -20.19 -4.04 -17.04
N LEU A 227 -19.20 -3.13 -16.93
CA LEU A 227 -19.25 -2.01 -15.98
C LEU A 227 -20.48 -1.13 -16.25
N GLU A 228 -20.67 -0.70 -17.49
CA GLU A 228 -21.82 0.13 -17.90
C GLU A 228 -23.15 -0.56 -17.63
N ALA A 229 -23.28 -1.83 -18.03
CA ALA A 229 -24.49 -2.60 -17.81
C ALA A 229 -24.84 -2.69 -16.33
N LYS A 230 -23.87 -2.93 -15.47
CA LYS A 230 -24.05 -3.04 -14.02
C LYS A 230 -24.36 -1.70 -13.36
N MET A 231 -23.72 -0.61 -13.77
CA MET A 231 -24.08 0.73 -13.30
C MET A 231 -25.51 1.07 -13.66
N ILE A 232 -25.93 0.80 -14.91
CA ILE A 232 -27.30 1.05 -15.38
C ILE A 232 -28.30 0.18 -14.60
N GLN A 233 -27.99 -1.07 -14.33
CA GLN A 233 -28.84 -1.94 -13.53
C GLN A 233 -29.03 -1.40 -12.11
N VAL A 234 -27.96 -0.96 -11.45
CA VAL A 234 -28.01 -0.34 -10.13
C VAL A 234 -28.91 0.88 -10.15
N ILE A 235 -28.76 1.78 -11.14
CA ILE A 235 -29.56 2.99 -11.27
C ILE A 235 -31.06 2.67 -11.46
N LYS A 236 -31.38 1.71 -12.34
CA LYS A 236 -32.76 1.27 -12.59
C LYS A 236 -33.44 0.71 -11.33
N ASN A 237 -32.67 0.13 -10.44
CA ASN A 237 -33.14 -0.40 -9.15
C ASN A 237 -33.14 0.65 -8.02
N GLY A 238 -32.97 1.94 -8.33
CA GLY A 238 -32.95 3.03 -7.35
C GLY A 238 -31.65 3.14 -6.56
N GLY A 239 -30.61 2.44 -6.97
CA GLY A 239 -29.27 2.53 -6.38
C GLY A 239 -28.46 3.71 -6.93
N ILE A 240 -27.47 4.10 -6.18
CA ILE A 240 -26.57 5.23 -6.51
C ILE A 240 -25.15 4.70 -6.75
N PRO A 241 -24.62 4.73 -7.98
CA PRO A 241 -23.20 4.51 -8.23
C PRO A 241 -22.37 5.60 -7.54
N LEU A 242 -21.56 5.22 -6.56
CA LEU A 242 -20.76 6.15 -5.76
C LEU A 242 -19.30 6.14 -6.17
N TYR A 243 -18.75 4.93 -6.42
CA TYR A 243 -17.33 4.74 -6.43
C TYR A 243 -16.92 3.64 -7.41
N ILE A 244 -15.89 3.89 -8.22
CA ILE A 244 -15.28 2.90 -9.10
C ILE A 244 -13.80 2.80 -8.71
N LEU A 245 -13.33 1.59 -8.44
CA LEU A 245 -11.92 1.30 -8.26
C LEU A 245 -11.37 0.71 -9.55
N ALA A 246 -10.46 1.44 -10.19
CA ALA A 246 -9.67 0.97 -11.30
C ALA A 246 -8.34 0.41 -10.80
N THR A 247 -7.94 -0.77 -11.22
CA THR A 247 -6.71 -1.43 -10.79
C THR A 247 -5.55 -1.05 -11.70
N MET A 248 -4.49 -0.48 -11.11
CA MET A 248 -3.24 -0.14 -11.78
C MET A 248 -2.13 -1.08 -11.35
N GLY A 249 -2.18 -2.31 -11.84
CA GLY A 249 -1.32 -3.41 -11.42
C GLY A 249 -2.00 -4.27 -10.35
N SER A 250 -2.71 -5.33 -10.78
CA SER A 250 -3.32 -6.27 -9.83
C SER A 250 -2.26 -7.09 -9.11
N THR A 251 -2.56 -7.55 -7.90
CA THR A 251 -1.63 -8.29 -7.06
C THR A 251 -1.17 -9.59 -7.71
N ASP A 252 -2.08 -10.30 -8.37
CA ASP A 252 -1.79 -11.64 -8.89
C ASP A 252 -1.31 -11.65 -10.34
N THR A 253 -1.78 -10.72 -11.17
CA THR A 253 -1.55 -10.75 -12.62
C THR A 253 -0.90 -9.48 -13.18
N PHE A 254 -0.65 -8.46 -12.36
CA PHE A 254 -0.18 -7.13 -12.77
C PHE A 254 -1.06 -6.43 -13.82
N THR A 255 -2.30 -6.85 -13.92
CA THR A 255 -3.24 -6.29 -14.89
C THR A 255 -3.51 -4.82 -14.61
N ILE A 256 -3.66 -4.05 -15.69
CA ILE A 256 -3.94 -2.62 -15.66
C ILE A 256 -5.28 -2.36 -16.33
N ASP A 257 -6.19 -1.74 -15.61
CA ASP A 257 -7.47 -1.28 -16.15
C ASP A 257 -7.31 -0.02 -17.00
N ASP A 258 -8.15 0.14 -18.01
CA ASP A 258 -8.17 1.33 -18.86
C ASP A 258 -8.87 2.49 -18.14
N ILE A 259 -8.10 3.27 -17.36
CA ILE A 259 -8.63 4.38 -16.55
C ILE A 259 -9.35 5.40 -17.41
N LYS A 260 -8.85 5.67 -18.60
CA LYS A 260 -9.45 6.64 -19.53
C LYS A 260 -10.85 6.20 -19.93
N LYS A 261 -11.01 4.96 -20.40
CA LYS A 261 -12.31 4.42 -20.79
C LYS A 261 -13.28 4.31 -19.60
N ILE A 262 -12.80 3.88 -18.43
CA ILE A 262 -13.62 3.85 -17.22
C ILE A 262 -14.15 5.24 -16.88
N LYS A 263 -13.30 6.28 -16.97
CA LYS A 263 -13.69 7.66 -16.73
C LYS A 263 -14.73 8.14 -17.74
N GLU A 264 -14.46 7.94 -19.04
CA GLU A 264 -15.38 8.33 -20.12
C GLU A 264 -16.76 7.66 -19.96
N SER A 265 -16.78 6.37 -19.66
CA SER A 265 -18.00 5.61 -19.38
C SER A 265 -18.77 6.16 -18.17
N ALA A 266 -18.07 6.40 -17.05
CA ALA A 266 -18.67 6.97 -15.85
C ALA A 266 -19.27 8.36 -16.11
N GLU A 267 -18.57 9.24 -16.83
CA GLU A 267 -19.04 10.59 -17.20
C GLU A 267 -20.25 10.55 -18.14
N ALA A 268 -20.27 9.63 -19.10
CA ALA A 268 -21.42 9.42 -19.99
C ALA A 268 -22.66 8.99 -19.22
N ILE A 269 -22.52 8.04 -18.29
CA ILE A 269 -23.63 7.58 -17.44
C ILE A 269 -24.10 8.68 -16.49
N GLN A 270 -23.17 9.42 -15.87
CA GLN A 270 -23.51 10.57 -15.02
C GLN A 270 -24.36 11.59 -15.77
N THR A 271 -23.97 11.93 -16.99
CA THR A 271 -24.67 12.88 -17.84
C THR A 271 -26.05 12.37 -18.22
N LYS A 272 -26.13 11.13 -18.70
CA LYS A 272 -27.37 10.49 -19.16
C LYS A 272 -28.43 10.40 -18.04
N TYR A 273 -28.01 10.04 -16.84
CA TYR A 273 -28.91 9.84 -15.70
C TYR A 273 -28.95 11.01 -14.71
N LYS A 274 -28.27 12.11 -15.01
CA LYS A 274 -28.18 13.33 -14.18
C LYS A 274 -27.73 13.04 -12.75
N LEU A 275 -26.70 12.21 -12.61
CA LEU A 275 -26.15 11.81 -11.33
C LEU A 275 -25.13 12.83 -10.83
N LYS A 276 -24.89 12.82 -9.52
CA LYS A 276 -23.69 13.44 -8.95
C LYS A 276 -22.43 12.71 -9.45
N PRO A 277 -21.26 13.37 -9.43
CA PRO A 277 -20.02 12.75 -9.90
C PRO A 277 -19.73 11.42 -9.18
N ILE A 278 -19.48 10.36 -9.95
CA ILE A 278 -18.99 9.08 -9.44
C ILE A 278 -17.50 9.24 -9.15
N SER A 279 -17.08 8.87 -7.97
CA SER A 279 -15.66 8.94 -7.60
C SER A 279 -14.87 7.83 -8.25
N LEU A 280 -13.82 8.17 -8.96
CA LEU A 280 -12.88 7.21 -9.54
C LEU A 280 -11.60 7.16 -8.70
N HIS A 281 -11.19 5.97 -8.32
CA HIS A 281 -9.93 5.69 -7.61
C HIS A 281 -9.07 4.76 -8.45
N ALA A 282 -7.85 5.18 -8.74
CA ALA A 282 -6.83 4.31 -9.33
C ALA A 282 -6.04 3.64 -8.19
N ASP A 283 -6.31 2.36 -7.93
CA ASP A 283 -5.50 1.57 -7.00
C ASP A 283 -4.14 1.26 -7.64
N SER A 284 -3.19 2.09 -7.32
CA SER A 284 -1.84 2.07 -7.86
C SER A 284 -0.81 1.51 -6.87
N ALA A 285 -1.26 0.69 -5.90
CA ALA A 285 -0.39 0.12 -4.87
C ALA A 285 0.77 -0.67 -5.47
N MET A 286 0.53 -1.39 -6.56
CA MET A 286 1.55 -2.16 -7.29
C MET A 286 2.12 -1.39 -8.49
N GLY A 287 1.27 -0.75 -9.29
CA GLY A 287 1.67 -0.15 -10.56
C GLY A 287 2.00 1.35 -10.51
N GLY A 288 1.87 2.00 -9.35
CA GLY A 288 2.09 3.45 -9.24
C GLY A 288 3.49 3.91 -9.65
N PHE A 289 4.49 3.04 -9.59
CA PHE A 289 5.84 3.34 -10.04
C PHE A 289 5.94 3.60 -11.56
N TYR A 290 5.01 3.10 -12.35
CA TYR A 290 4.99 3.38 -13.80
C TYR A 290 4.85 4.88 -14.10
N SER A 291 4.26 5.65 -13.19
CA SER A 291 4.15 7.11 -13.35
C SER A 291 5.51 7.82 -13.44
N PHE A 292 6.60 7.21 -12.95
CA PHE A 292 7.95 7.75 -13.13
C PHE A 292 8.38 7.77 -14.60
N PHE A 293 7.71 7.03 -15.49
CA PHE A 293 7.97 7.01 -16.92
C PHE A 293 7.05 7.95 -17.72
N ASN A 294 6.14 8.71 -17.08
CA ASN A 294 5.21 9.61 -17.76
C ASN A 294 5.92 10.65 -18.67
N ASN A 295 7.12 11.07 -18.29
CA ASN A 295 7.93 12.01 -19.05
C ASN A 295 9.16 11.33 -19.69
N TYR A 296 9.19 10.01 -19.78
CA TYR A 296 10.30 9.28 -20.35
C TYR A 296 10.24 9.32 -21.89
N SER A 297 11.35 9.72 -22.53
CA SER A 297 11.46 9.65 -23.98
C SER A 297 11.74 8.23 -24.42
N PHE A 298 10.71 7.50 -24.86
CA PHE A 298 10.87 6.15 -25.37
C PHE A 298 11.60 6.11 -26.72
N GLU A 299 11.63 7.21 -27.47
CA GLU A 299 12.40 7.32 -28.69
C GLU A 299 13.91 7.38 -28.42
N GLU A 300 14.32 8.27 -27.53
CA GLU A 300 15.72 8.42 -27.12
C GLU A 300 16.21 7.27 -26.25
N ASN A 301 15.30 6.65 -25.49
CA ASN A 301 15.56 5.54 -24.57
C ASN A 301 16.83 5.74 -23.71
N PRO A 302 16.93 6.84 -22.93
CA PRO A 302 18.15 7.21 -22.20
C PRO A 302 18.61 6.19 -21.15
N LEU A 303 17.71 5.33 -20.68
CA LEU A 303 18.03 4.22 -19.78
C LEU A 303 18.38 2.91 -20.52
N SER A 304 18.43 2.95 -21.85
CA SER A 304 18.80 1.81 -22.69
C SER A 304 17.97 0.54 -22.44
N PHE A 305 16.66 0.71 -22.22
CA PHE A 305 15.76 -0.44 -22.06
C PHE A 305 15.72 -1.30 -23.31
N GLU A 306 15.66 -2.60 -23.13
CA GLU A 306 15.39 -3.56 -24.20
C GLU A 306 14.00 -3.33 -24.82
N SER A 307 13.82 -3.72 -26.07
CA SER A 307 12.59 -3.45 -26.83
C SER A 307 11.32 -3.99 -26.15
N ASN A 308 11.38 -5.16 -25.53
CA ASN A 308 10.27 -5.74 -24.79
C ASN A 308 9.87 -4.90 -23.56
N VAL A 309 10.84 -4.42 -22.78
CA VAL A 309 10.62 -3.54 -21.63
C VAL A 309 10.06 -2.20 -22.08
N LYS A 310 10.68 -1.60 -23.10
CA LYS A 310 10.22 -0.35 -23.72
C LYS A 310 8.76 -0.45 -24.18
N ASN A 311 8.40 -1.50 -24.91
CA ASN A 311 7.04 -1.71 -25.39
C ASN A 311 6.03 -1.93 -24.24
N ALA A 312 6.42 -2.65 -23.20
CA ALA A 312 5.57 -2.86 -22.02
C ALA A 312 5.30 -1.54 -21.27
N LEU A 313 6.32 -0.71 -21.08
CA LEU A 313 6.16 0.59 -20.42
C LEU A 313 5.31 1.56 -21.27
N GLN A 314 5.48 1.56 -22.58
CA GLN A 314 4.67 2.34 -23.52
C GLN A 314 3.19 1.90 -23.46
N TYR A 315 2.93 0.58 -23.43
CA TYR A 315 1.57 0.05 -23.28
C TYR A 315 0.90 0.53 -21.99
N VAL A 316 1.64 0.57 -20.88
CA VAL A 316 1.09 1.08 -19.61
C VAL A 316 0.76 2.57 -19.70
N GLN A 317 1.60 3.35 -20.36
CA GLN A 317 1.40 4.79 -20.53
C GLN A 317 0.14 5.11 -21.37
N ASP A 318 -0.23 4.24 -22.30
CA ASP A 318 -1.39 4.40 -23.17
C ASP A 318 -2.73 4.08 -22.47
N LYS A 319 -2.70 3.52 -21.25
CA LYS A 319 -3.86 3.15 -20.42
C LYS A 319 -4.21 4.23 -19.39
#